data_239780dab61832f399da0820654ce862
#
_entry.id   239780dab61832f399da0820654ce862
#
_cell.length_a   1.000
_cell.length_b   1.000
_cell.length_c   1.000
_cell.angle_alpha   90.00
_cell.angle_beta   90.00
_cell.angle_gamma   90.00
#
_symmetry.space_group_name_H-M   'P 1'
#
loop_
_entity.id
_entity.type
_entity.pdbx_description
1 polymer ?
#
loop_
_entity_poly.entity_id
_entity_poly.type
_entity_poly.pdbx_seq_one_letter_code
_entity_poly.pdbx_strand_id
1 'polypeptide(L)'
;SRAIIKQFQDAEQALAHFKGISGGNLNVAVISAGDYFFPHLLVEFARRHPGVKLNLTVHNREQLLGQLSNNLTDLAIMVRPPHDLDTLNEAFAPHPYVIVAAPNHPLAGRKRISMEALVKEDFVVREKGSDTWYSMRDGFGEYMRELNIAMEIRSTETIKQAIIAGMGIGFLSAHTIGQELKTGSLVVLPVQGFPLMLNWYIVHRIDKRLPPVASAFRQFLLEDGARLIGALIPPPTPGIRGVGDS
;
A
#
# COMPACT_ATOMS: atom_id res chain seq x y z
N SER A 1 27.90 -15.47 26.47
CA SER A 1 28.27 -14.57 25.35
C SER A 1 27.09 -13.95 24.58
N ARG A 2 25.93 -14.66 24.43
CA ARG A 2 24.71 -14.08 23.80
C ARG A 2 24.11 -12.90 24.58
N ALA A 3 24.16 -12.96 25.91
CA ALA A 3 23.67 -11.89 26.79
C ALA A 3 24.48 -10.59 26.63
N ILE A 4 25.79 -10.68 26.48
CA ILE A 4 26.68 -9.54 26.29
C ILE A 4 26.42 -8.86 24.94
N ILE A 5 26.20 -9.65 23.88
CA ILE A 5 25.87 -9.12 22.54
C ILE A 5 24.54 -8.37 22.60
N LYS A 6 23.54 -8.91 23.31
CA LYS A 6 22.26 -8.25 23.49
C LYS A 6 22.38 -6.94 24.28
N GLN A 7 23.14 -6.92 25.36
CA GLN A 7 23.40 -5.71 26.14
C GLN A 7 24.16 -4.64 25.33
N PHE A 8 25.08 -5.04 24.47
CA PHE A 8 25.75 -4.11 23.54
C PHE A 8 24.78 -3.55 22.51
N GLN A 9 23.89 -4.38 21.97
CA GLN A 9 22.85 -3.94 21.03
C GLN A 9 21.84 -2.99 21.68
N ASP A 10 21.42 -3.29 22.91
CA ASP A 10 20.51 -2.44 23.68
C ASP A 10 21.17 -1.08 24.04
N ALA A 11 22.47 -1.10 24.37
CA ALA A 11 23.23 0.12 24.63
C ALA A 11 23.48 0.95 23.36
N GLU A 12 23.78 0.33 22.22
CA GLU A 12 23.90 1.02 20.93
C GLU A 12 22.56 1.65 20.51
N GLN A 13 21.43 0.95 20.72
CA GLN A 13 20.08 1.49 20.46
C GLN A 13 19.75 2.66 21.39
N ALA A 14 20.08 2.56 22.68
CA ALA A 14 19.89 3.65 23.63
C ALA A 14 20.76 4.87 23.28
N LEU A 15 22.01 4.69 22.88
CA LEU A 15 22.90 5.77 22.43
C LEU A 15 22.45 6.41 21.12
N ALA A 16 21.89 5.64 20.18
CA ALA A 16 21.31 6.17 18.94
C ALA A 16 20.06 7.03 19.25
N HIS A 17 19.28 6.63 20.24
CA HIS A 17 18.11 7.39 20.72
C HIS A 17 18.53 8.71 21.41
N PHE A 18 19.62 8.69 22.19
CA PHE A 18 20.12 9.87 22.93
C PHE A 18 20.88 10.89 22.06
N LYS A 19 21.55 10.43 20.97
CA LYS A 19 22.36 11.34 20.13
C LYS A 19 21.62 11.94 18.94
N GLY A 20 20.36 11.56 18.71
CA GLY A 20 19.67 11.88 17.46
C GLY A 20 20.42 11.29 16.25
N ILE A 21 19.71 10.81 15.24
CA ILE A 21 20.35 10.33 14.02
C ILE A 21 20.92 11.56 13.31
N SER A 22 22.22 11.78 13.41
CA SER A 22 22.91 12.94 12.86
C SER A 22 23.12 12.88 11.34
N GLY A 23 22.61 11.83 10.66
CA GLY A 23 22.70 11.62 9.21
C GLY A 23 22.67 10.15 8.82
N GLY A 24 22.91 9.88 7.56
CA GLY A 24 22.92 8.54 6.97
C GLY A 24 22.05 8.44 5.73
N ASN A 25 22.19 7.35 4.99
CA ASN A 25 21.38 7.07 3.81
C ASN A 25 20.32 6.05 4.19
N LEU A 26 19.06 6.36 3.90
CA LEU A 26 17.91 5.45 4.05
C LEU A 26 17.43 5.04 2.65
N ASN A 27 17.53 3.75 2.34
CA ASN A 27 17.06 3.19 1.09
C ASN A 27 15.75 2.42 1.35
N VAL A 28 14.65 2.90 0.82
CA VAL A 28 13.34 2.26 0.95
C VAL A 28 12.80 1.92 -0.42
N ALA A 29 12.31 0.69 -0.57
CA ALA A 29 11.58 0.26 -1.74
C ALA A 29 10.10 0.06 -1.36
N VAL A 30 9.18 0.57 -2.18
CA VAL A 30 7.74 0.48 -1.93
C VAL A 30 7.01 -0.06 -3.16
N ILE A 31 5.93 -0.81 -2.96
CA ILE A 31 5.04 -1.16 -4.07
C ILE A 31 4.27 0.08 -4.55
N SER A 32 3.90 0.12 -5.83
CA SER A 32 3.31 1.29 -6.49
C SER A 32 2.06 1.87 -5.81
N ALA A 33 1.30 1.07 -5.06
CA ALA A 33 0.17 1.60 -4.27
C ALA A 33 0.61 2.57 -3.15
N GLY A 34 1.88 2.56 -2.77
CA GLY A 34 2.46 3.47 -1.78
C GLY A 34 2.78 4.87 -2.31
N ASP A 35 2.84 5.08 -3.63
CA ASP A 35 3.20 6.37 -4.25
C ASP A 35 2.39 7.55 -3.73
N TYR A 36 1.14 7.29 -3.37
CA TYR A 36 0.17 8.32 -3.02
C TYR A 36 0.31 8.87 -1.60
N PHE A 37 0.99 8.16 -0.70
CA PHE A 37 1.12 8.58 0.69
C PHE A 37 2.54 8.44 1.25
N PHE A 38 3.35 7.52 0.73
CA PHE A 38 4.65 7.21 1.31
C PHE A 38 5.64 8.39 1.30
N PRO A 39 5.67 9.25 0.26
CA PRO A 39 6.47 10.47 0.29
C PRO A 39 6.16 11.40 1.47
N HIS A 40 4.89 11.46 1.92
CA HIS A 40 4.51 12.27 3.09
C HIS A 40 5.10 11.70 4.39
N LEU A 41 5.17 10.37 4.53
CA LEU A 41 5.83 9.71 5.67
C LEU A 41 7.32 10.02 5.69
N LEU A 42 7.96 9.98 4.54
CA LEU A 42 9.39 10.31 4.40
C LEU A 42 9.66 11.77 4.75
N VAL A 43 8.84 12.70 4.31
CA VAL A 43 8.97 14.13 4.66
C VAL A 43 8.83 14.35 6.15
N GLU A 44 7.85 13.70 6.80
CA GLU A 44 7.67 13.81 8.25
C GLU A 44 8.85 13.22 9.02
N PHE A 45 9.38 12.09 8.57
CA PHE A 45 10.60 11.52 9.13
C PHE A 45 11.82 12.44 8.96
N ALA A 46 12.01 13.02 7.78
CA ALA A 46 13.12 13.95 7.50
C ALA A 46 13.09 15.20 8.37
N ARG A 47 11.88 15.71 8.69
CA ARG A 47 11.73 16.84 9.63
C ARG A 47 12.24 16.52 11.03
N ARG A 48 12.06 15.28 11.48
CA ARG A 48 12.53 14.81 12.79
C ARG A 48 14.02 14.44 12.79
N HIS A 49 14.57 14.15 11.62
CA HIS A 49 15.94 13.68 11.44
C HIS A 49 16.66 14.48 10.33
N PRO A 50 16.96 15.76 10.57
CA PRO A 50 17.68 16.60 9.61
C PRO A 50 19.09 16.01 9.34
N GLY A 51 19.47 15.96 8.06
CA GLY A 51 20.73 15.37 7.62
C GLY A 51 20.64 13.93 7.10
N VAL A 52 19.49 13.27 7.23
CA VAL A 52 19.25 11.98 6.61
C VAL A 52 19.01 12.16 5.10
N LYS A 53 19.70 11.37 4.29
CA LYS A 53 19.45 11.28 2.84
C LYS A 53 18.47 10.15 2.58
N LEU A 54 17.37 10.49 1.88
CA LEU A 54 16.28 9.56 1.57
C LEU A 54 16.38 9.11 0.12
N ASN A 55 16.32 7.81 -0.10
CA ASN A 55 16.22 7.20 -1.42
C ASN A 55 14.98 6.29 -1.43
N LEU A 56 14.00 6.68 -2.24
CA LEU A 56 12.78 5.92 -2.44
C LEU A 56 12.75 5.33 -3.85
N THR A 57 12.53 4.04 -3.94
CA THR A 57 12.29 3.36 -5.21
C THR A 57 10.90 2.71 -5.21
N VAL A 58 10.22 2.78 -6.35
CA VAL A 58 8.87 2.27 -6.52
C VAL A 58 8.88 1.11 -7.51
N HIS A 59 8.25 0.02 -7.13
CA HIS A 59 8.31 -1.22 -7.88
C HIS A 59 6.96 -1.95 -7.88
N ASN A 60 6.78 -2.88 -8.82
CA ASN A 60 5.78 -3.93 -8.61
C ASN A 60 6.32 -4.97 -7.62
N ARG A 61 5.49 -5.94 -7.20
CA ARG A 61 5.87 -6.95 -6.22
C ARG A 61 7.11 -7.75 -6.62
N GLU A 62 7.16 -8.24 -7.87
CA GLU A 62 8.27 -9.08 -8.34
C GLU A 62 9.60 -8.33 -8.32
N GLN A 63 9.59 -7.09 -8.82
CA GLN A 63 10.77 -6.22 -8.80
C GLN A 63 11.21 -5.89 -7.36
N LEU A 64 10.24 -5.62 -6.47
CA LEU A 64 10.55 -5.32 -5.07
C LEU A 64 11.14 -6.53 -4.35
N LEU A 65 10.66 -7.74 -4.61
CA LEU A 65 11.27 -8.98 -4.10
C LEU A 65 12.69 -9.15 -4.62
N GLY A 66 12.95 -8.78 -5.88
CA GLY A 66 14.31 -8.73 -6.43
C GLY A 66 15.22 -7.74 -5.71
N GLN A 67 14.73 -6.55 -5.36
CA GLN A 67 15.47 -5.58 -4.54
C GLN A 67 15.83 -6.15 -3.16
N LEU A 68 14.86 -6.82 -2.54
CA LEU A 68 15.00 -7.41 -1.21
C LEU A 68 16.00 -8.58 -1.21
N SER A 69 15.86 -9.52 -2.16
CA SER A 69 16.73 -10.70 -2.27
C SER A 69 18.19 -10.33 -2.57
N ASN A 70 18.41 -9.30 -3.39
CA ASN A 70 19.74 -8.78 -3.73
C ASN A 70 20.28 -7.77 -2.70
N ASN A 71 19.59 -7.56 -1.58
CA ASN A 71 19.99 -6.64 -0.52
C ASN A 71 20.23 -5.18 -1.00
N LEU A 72 19.46 -4.71 -2.00
CA LEU A 72 19.59 -3.38 -2.60
C LEU A 72 18.76 -2.31 -1.87
N THR A 73 17.88 -2.72 -0.94
CA THR A 73 17.09 -1.83 -0.11
C THR A 73 17.29 -2.14 1.37
N ASP A 74 17.11 -1.15 2.24
CA ASP A 74 17.15 -1.35 3.68
C ASP A 74 15.83 -1.90 4.19
N LEU A 75 14.74 -1.30 3.73
CA LEU A 75 13.37 -1.69 4.06
C LEU A 75 12.54 -1.77 2.79
N ALA A 76 11.71 -2.80 2.72
CA ALA A 76 10.69 -2.96 1.69
C ALA A 76 9.31 -2.74 2.30
N ILE A 77 8.45 -1.98 1.63
CA ILE A 77 7.08 -1.70 2.07
C ILE A 77 6.10 -2.33 1.08
N MET A 78 5.33 -3.28 1.56
CA MET A 78 4.44 -4.10 0.74
C MET A 78 3.23 -4.60 1.52
N VAL A 79 2.27 -5.17 0.81
CA VAL A 79 1.03 -5.70 1.41
C VAL A 79 1.12 -7.22 1.65
N ARG A 80 1.90 -7.90 0.84
CA ARG A 80 2.03 -9.36 0.85
C ARG A 80 3.50 -9.76 1.04
N PRO A 81 3.97 -9.93 2.29
CA PRO A 81 5.32 -10.39 2.56
C PRO A 81 5.63 -11.72 1.85
N PRO A 82 6.88 -11.95 1.43
CA PRO A 82 7.27 -13.22 0.83
C PRO A 82 7.24 -14.37 1.84
N HIS A 83 6.94 -15.58 1.37
CA HIS A 83 7.03 -16.81 2.15
C HIS A 83 8.30 -17.60 1.86
N ASP A 84 8.94 -17.30 0.74
CA ASP A 84 10.11 -17.99 0.17
C ASP A 84 11.44 -17.27 0.44
N LEU A 85 11.41 -16.19 1.19
CA LEU A 85 12.57 -15.44 1.63
C LEU A 85 12.57 -15.33 3.17
N ASP A 86 13.75 -15.51 3.76
CA ASP A 86 13.95 -15.30 5.20
C ASP A 86 13.88 -13.81 5.54
N THR A 87 12.69 -13.36 5.94
CA THR A 87 12.40 -11.95 6.22
C THR A 87 11.72 -11.76 7.57
N LEU A 88 11.95 -10.61 8.18
CA LEU A 88 11.13 -10.07 9.26
C LEU A 88 10.04 -9.20 8.65
N ASN A 89 8.79 -9.45 9.07
CA ASN A 89 7.60 -8.84 8.51
C ASN A 89 6.77 -8.24 9.64
N GLU A 90 6.55 -6.93 9.63
CA GLU A 90 5.81 -6.23 10.68
C GLU A 90 4.70 -5.40 10.07
N ALA A 91 3.47 -5.69 10.47
CA ALA A 91 2.31 -4.90 10.07
C ALA A 91 2.36 -3.53 10.77
N PHE A 92 2.14 -2.44 10.03
CA PHE A 92 2.16 -1.09 10.60
C PHE A 92 0.93 -0.23 10.29
N ALA A 93 0.13 -0.57 9.27
CA ALA A 93 -1.08 0.17 8.96
C ALA A 93 -2.10 -0.71 8.20
N PRO A 94 -3.41 -0.48 8.36
CA PRO A 94 -4.43 -1.13 7.56
C PRO A 94 -4.36 -0.69 6.09
N HIS A 95 -4.73 -1.60 5.18
CA HIS A 95 -4.73 -1.39 3.74
C HIS A 95 -6.05 -1.89 3.13
N PRO A 96 -7.04 -1.03 2.91
CA PRO A 96 -8.29 -1.42 2.29
C PRO A 96 -8.18 -1.46 0.76
N TYR A 97 -8.66 -2.54 0.17
CA TYR A 97 -8.96 -2.64 -1.25
C TYR A 97 -10.46 -2.51 -1.51
N VAL A 98 -10.83 -1.78 -2.53
CA VAL A 98 -12.21 -1.47 -2.89
C VAL A 98 -12.48 -1.73 -4.36
N ILE A 99 -13.76 -1.88 -4.70
CA ILE A 99 -14.21 -1.88 -6.09
C ILE A 99 -14.65 -0.46 -6.43
N VAL A 100 -14.17 0.04 -7.55
CA VAL A 100 -14.44 1.41 -8.01
C VAL A 100 -15.04 1.41 -9.41
N ALA A 101 -15.85 2.44 -9.68
CA ALA A 101 -16.45 2.69 -10.98
C ALA A 101 -16.53 4.19 -11.25
N ALA A 102 -16.80 4.56 -12.50
CA ALA A 102 -17.22 5.92 -12.85
C ALA A 102 -18.62 6.22 -12.23
N PRO A 103 -18.93 7.47 -11.89
CA PRO A 103 -20.19 7.83 -11.22
C PRO A 103 -21.44 7.54 -12.06
N ASN A 104 -21.32 7.47 -13.37
CA ASN A 104 -22.39 7.13 -14.31
C ASN A 104 -22.52 5.64 -14.60
N HIS A 105 -21.70 4.78 -13.97
CA HIS A 105 -21.78 3.34 -14.14
C HIS A 105 -23.11 2.77 -13.58
N PRO A 106 -23.75 1.77 -14.23
CA PRO A 106 -25.03 1.22 -13.79
C PRO A 106 -25.06 0.71 -12.35
N LEU A 107 -23.93 0.24 -11.83
CA LEU A 107 -23.81 -0.22 -10.44
C LEU A 107 -23.58 0.92 -9.43
N ALA A 108 -23.23 2.13 -9.85
CA ALA A 108 -22.89 3.24 -8.94
C ALA A 108 -24.07 3.69 -8.03
N GLY A 109 -25.30 3.49 -8.49
CA GLY A 109 -26.50 3.82 -7.71
C GLY A 109 -27.03 2.70 -6.80
N ARG A 110 -26.42 1.52 -6.82
CA ARG A 110 -26.85 0.37 -6.02
C ARG A 110 -26.44 0.52 -4.56
N LYS A 111 -27.34 0.10 -3.65
CA LYS A 111 -27.05 0.09 -2.19
C LYS A 111 -26.26 -1.15 -1.76
N ARG A 112 -26.33 -2.22 -2.53
CA ARG A 112 -25.67 -3.49 -2.27
C ARG A 112 -25.48 -4.23 -3.58
N ILE A 113 -24.28 -4.79 -3.78
CA ILE A 113 -23.89 -5.52 -4.98
C ILE A 113 -23.38 -6.90 -4.54
N SER A 114 -23.94 -7.95 -5.11
CA SER A 114 -23.45 -9.32 -4.88
C SER A 114 -22.26 -9.62 -5.80
N MET A 115 -21.49 -10.66 -5.47
CA MET A 115 -20.36 -11.09 -6.32
C MET A 115 -20.85 -11.58 -7.68
N GLU A 116 -21.99 -12.28 -7.74
CA GLU A 116 -22.61 -12.78 -8.98
C GLU A 116 -23.04 -11.65 -9.93
N ALA A 117 -23.39 -10.49 -9.39
CA ALA A 117 -23.68 -9.31 -10.20
C ALA A 117 -22.42 -8.62 -10.64
N LEU A 118 -21.40 -8.58 -9.77
CA LEU A 118 -20.14 -7.91 -10.01
C LEU A 118 -19.32 -8.57 -11.13
N VAL A 119 -19.23 -9.91 -11.14
CA VAL A 119 -18.43 -10.67 -12.12
C VAL A 119 -18.91 -10.55 -13.56
N LYS A 120 -20.11 -10.01 -13.78
CA LYS A 120 -20.69 -9.75 -15.11
C LYS A 120 -20.19 -8.46 -15.74
N GLU A 121 -19.51 -7.62 -14.96
CA GLU A 121 -19.00 -6.34 -15.44
C GLU A 121 -17.59 -6.50 -16.06
N ASP A 122 -17.23 -5.55 -16.90
CA ASP A 122 -15.90 -5.46 -17.47
C ASP A 122 -14.90 -4.95 -16.42
N PHE A 123 -13.78 -5.65 -16.24
CA PHE A 123 -12.75 -5.28 -15.28
C PHE A 123 -11.52 -4.70 -15.96
N VAL A 124 -11.03 -3.58 -15.45
CA VAL A 124 -9.71 -3.05 -15.72
C VAL A 124 -8.81 -3.41 -14.52
N VAL A 125 -7.79 -4.21 -14.75
CA VAL A 125 -6.99 -4.81 -13.68
C VAL A 125 -5.52 -4.46 -13.76
N ARG A 126 -4.83 -4.59 -12.62
CA ARG A 126 -3.36 -4.54 -12.57
C ARG A 126 -2.76 -5.81 -13.19
N GLU A 127 -1.55 -5.66 -13.66
CA GLU A 127 -0.78 -6.76 -14.25
C GLU A 127 -0.52 -7.90 -13.24
N LYS A 128 -0.41 -9.11 -13.78
CA LYS A 128 0.13 -10.25 -13.02
C LYS A 128 1.52 -9.90 -12.49
N GLY A 129 1.81 -10.30 -11.24
CA GLY A 129 3.06 -9.92 -10.57
C GLY A 129 2.95 -8.66 -9.68
N SER A 130 1.83 -7.92 -9.71
CA SER A 130 1.55 -6.85 -8.76
C SER A 130 0.89 -7.36 -7.47
N ASP A 131 1.13 -6.69 -6.34
CA ASP A 131 0.42 -6.99 -5.07
C ASP A 131 -1.10 -6.85 -5.23
N THR A 132 -1.57 -5.88 -6.01
CA THR A 132 -2.99 -5.66 -6.28
C THR A 132 -3.61 -6.85 -7.00
N TRP A 133 -2.92 -7.41 -8.00
CA TRP A 133 -3.42 -8.58 -8.72
C TRP A 133 -3.51 -9.81 -7.81
N TYR A 134 -2.49 -10.07 -7.00
CA TYR A 134 -2.53 -11.19 -6.04
C TYR A 134 -3.61 -10.99 -4.98
N SER A 135 -3.79 -9.76 -4.49
CA SER A 135 -4.86 -9.45 -3.53
C SER A 135 -6.24 -9.60 -4.13
N MET A 136 -6.43 -9.21 -5.39
CA MET A 136 -7.66 -9.44 -6.14
C MET A 136 -7.95 -10.93 -6.29
N ARG A 137 -6.98 -11.71 -6.75
CA ARG A 137 -7.10 -13.16 -6.91
C ARG A 137 -7.57 -13.83 -5.62
N ASP A 138 -6.96 -13.49 -4.50
CA ASP A 138 -7.27 -14.11 -3.22
C ASP A 138 -8.61 -13.59 -2.65
N GLY A 139 -8.93 -12.32 -2.84
CA GLY A 139 -10.19 -11.71 -2.40
C GLY A 139 -11.41 -12.18 -3.20
N PHE A 140 -11.25 -12.45 -4.49
CA PHE A 140 -12.31 -12.97 -5.35
C PHE A 140 -12.43 -14.50 -5.29
N GLY A 141 -11.38 -15.21 -4.89
CA GLY A 141 -11.41 -16.67 -4.78
C GLY A 141 -11.81 -17.34 -6.08
N GLU A 142 -12.86 -18.18 -6.03
CA GLU A 142 -13.36 -18.91 -7.21
C GLU A 142 -13.96 -17.99 -8.27
N TYR A 143 -14.55 -16.86 -7.88
CA TYR A 143 -15.11 -15.87 -8.80
C TYR A 143 -14.04 -15.23 -9.73
N MET A 144 -12.75 -15.33 -9.38
CA MET A 144 -11.67 -14.82 -10.24
C MET A 144 -11.68 -15.43 -11.65
N ARG A 145 -12.20 -16.65 -11.80
CA ARG A 145 -12.30 -17.34 -13.10
C ARG A 145 -13.46 -16.84 -13.97
N GLU A 146 -14.43 -16.19 -13.36
CA GLU A 146 -15.65 -15.68 -14.01
C GLU A 146 -15.49 -14.23 -14.48
N LEU A 147 -14.40 -13.55 -14.07
CA LEU A 147 -14.20 -12.15 -14.38
C LEU A 147 -13.96 -11.92 -15.87
N ASN A 148 -14.69 -10.97 -16.45
CA ASN A 148 -14.39 -10.45 -17.77
C ASN A 148 -13.31 -9.36 -17.65
N ILE A 149 -12.05 -9.71 -17.95
CA ILE A 149 -10.93 -8.76 -17.93
C ILE A 149 -10.86 -8.07 -19.28
N ALA A 150 -11.36 -6.83 -19.31
CA ALA A 150 -11.33 -5.99 -20.51
C ALA A 150 -9.93 -5.45 -20.81
N MET A 151 -9.14 -5.16 -19.77
CA MET A 151 -7.79 -4.61 -19.93
C MET A 151 -6.91 -4.91 -18.71
N GLU A 152 -5.65 -5.27 -18.98
CA GLU A 152 -4.58 -5.40 -17.99
C GLU A 152 -3.58 -4.25 -18.16
N ILE A 153 -3.32 -3.49 -17.09
CA ILE A 153 -2.50 -2.27 -17.12
C ILE A 153 -1.51 -2.27 -15.94
N ARG A 154 -0.27 -1.83 -16.19
CA ARG A 154 0.79 -1.74 -15.15
C ARG A 154 0.72 -0.48 -14.29
N SER A 155 0.02 0.54 -14.72
CA SER A 155 -0.08 1.83 -14.04
C SER A 155 -1.43 1.98 -13.35
N THR A 156 -1.44 2.19 -12.04
CA THR A 156 -2.66 2.49 -11.27
C THR A 156 -3.34 3.76 -11.78
N GLU A 157 -2.57 4.79 -12.15
CA GLU A 157 -3.12 6.03 -12.70
C GLU A 157 -3.84 5.79 -14.02
N THR A 158 -3.24 5.01 -14.92
CA THR A 158 -3.88 4.66 -16.20
C THR A 158 -5.16 3.83 -16.00
N ILE A 159 -5.18 2.94 -15.00
CA ILE A 159 -6.40 2.21 -14.64
C ILE A 159 -7.51 3.17 -14.21
N LYS A 160 -7.20 4.14 -13.32
CA LYS A 160 -8.18 5.14 -12.90
C LYS A 160 -8.75 5.90 -14.09
N GLN A 161 -7.90 6.35 -15.01
CA GLN A 161 -8.32 7.07 -16.22
C GLN A 161 -9.18 6.20 -17.14
N ALA A 162 -8.85 4.91 -17.31
CA ALA A 162 -9.67 3.98 -18.10
C ALA A 162 -11.06 3.76 -17.50
N ILE A 163 -11.15 3.64 -16.16
CA ILE A 163 -12.42 3.51 -15.46
C ILE A 163 -13.26 4.79 -15.59
N ILE A 164 -12.63 5.96 -15.40
CA ILE A 164 -13.30 7.28 -15.58
C ILE A 164 -13.83 7.43 -17.00
N ALA A 165 -13.10 6.94 -17.99
CA ALA A 165 -13.51 6.94 -19.39
C ALA A 165 -14.63 5.93 -19.73
N GLY A 166 -15.04 5.09 -18.77
CA GLY A 166 -16.15 4.13 -18.96
C GLY A 166 -15.72 2.74 -19.45
N MET A 167 -14.44 2.37 -19.32
CA MET A 167 -13.95 1.04 -19.74
C MET A 167 -14.53 -0.11 -18.89
N GLY A 168 -15.07 0.19 -17.69
CA GLY A 168 -15.58 -0.79 -16.76
C GLY A 168 -15.32 -0.41 -15.31
N ILE A 169 -15.07 -1.41 -14.47
CA ILE A 169 -14.82 -1.26 -13.03
C ILE A 169 -13.40 -1.73 -12.68
N GLY A 170 -12.92 -1.40 -11.47
CA GLY A 170 -11.60 -1.82 -11.04
C GLY A 170 -11.52 -2.20 -9.58
N PHE A 171 -10.57 -3.06 -9.26
CA PHE A 171 -10.15 -3.39 -7.89
C PHE A 171 -8.87 -2.61 -7.57
N LEU A 172 -8.97 -1.65 -6.66
CA LEU A 172 -7.87 -0.74 -6.33
C LEU A 172 -7.70 -0.56 -4.83
N SER A 173 -6.48 -0.19 -4.41
CA SER A 173 -6.24 0.31 -3.07
C SER A 173 -7.02 1.61 -2.85
N ALA A 174 -7.76 1.70 -1.75
CA ALA A 174 -8.43 2.93 -1.35
C ALA A 174 -7.44 4.10 -1.16
N HIS A 175 -6.18 3.80 -0.83
CA HIS A 175 -5.14 4.80 -0.69
C HIS A 175 -4.72 5.48 -2.00
N THR A 176 -5.12 4.93 -3.16
CA THR A 176 -4.74 5.47 -4.47
C THR A 176 -5.82 6.35 -5.13
N ILE A 177 -7.02 6.40 -4.56
CA ILE A 177 -8.20 7.01 -5.17
C ILE A 177 -8.74 8.24 -4.40
N GLY A 178 -7.98 8.74 -3.43
CA GLY A 178 -8.45 9.82 -2.56
C GLY A 178 -8.84 11.11 -3.28
N GLN A 179 -8.14 11.46 -4.36
CA GLN A 179 -8.45 12.64 -5.17
C GLN A 179 -9.71 12.42 -6.01
N GLU A 180 -9.85 11.25 -6.62
CA GLU A 180 -10.99 10.88 -7.45
C GLU A 180 -12.29 10.83 -6.64
N LEU A 181 -12.22 10.36 -5.38
CA LEU A 181 -13.37 10.39 -4.47
C LEU A 181 -13.77 11.83 -4.10
N LYS A 182 -12.79 12.71 -3.84
CA LYS A 182 -13.04 14.14 -3.53
C LYS A 182 -13.66 14.89 -4.71
N THR A 183 -13.22 14.59 -5.91
CA THR A 183 -13.74 15.23 -7.13
C THR A 183 -15.01 14.56 -7.67
N GLY A 184 -15.38 13.41 -7.14
CA GLY A 184 -16.51 12.62 -7.63
C GLY A 184 -16.29 11.96 -8.99
N SER A 185 -15.02 11.90 -9.47
CA SER A 185 -14.69 11.25 -10.76
C SER A 185 -14.66 9.72 -10.67
N LEU A 186 -14.53 9.18 -9.45
CA LEU A 186 -14.74 7.76 -9.13
C LEU A 186 -15.67 7.63 -7.93
N VAL A 187 -16.35 6.50 -7.85
CA VAL A 187 -17.17 6.08 -6.70
C VAL A 187 -16.77 4.69 -6.24
N VAL A 188 -16.88 4.45 -4.93
CA VAL A 188 -16.72 3.11 -4.36
C VAL A 188 -18.03 2.36 -4.46
N LEU A 189 -18.01 1.18 -5.05
CA LEU A 189 -19.16 0.31 -5.15
C LEU A 189 -19.37 -0.49 -3.86
N PRO A 190 -20.60 -0.54 -3.29
CA PRO A 190 -20.90 -1.27 -2.05
C PRO A 190 -21.05 -2.77 -2.30
N VAL A 191 -19.93 -3.43 -2.61
CA VAL A 191 -19.88 -4.86 -2.91
C VAL A 191 -19.80 -5.67 -1.62
N GLN A 192 -20.53 -6.78 -1.55
CA GLN A 192 -20.49 -7.71 -0.42
C GLN A 192 -19.07 -8.28 -0.25
N GLY A 193 -18.56 -8.28 0.99
CA GLY A 193 -17.21 -8.74 1.28
C GLY A 193 -16.13 -7.69 1.07
N PHE A 194 -16.48 -6.48 0.62
CA PHE A 194 -15.55 -5.36 0.47
C PHE A 194 -15.91 -4.21 1.40
N PRO A 195 -14.91 -3.41 1.84
CA PRO A 195 -13.49 -3.44 1.47
C PRO A 195 -12.78 -4.72 1.92
N LEU A 196 -11.89 -5.25 1.08
CA LEU A 196 -10.95 -6.30 1.48
C LEU A 196 -9.86 -5.66 2.33
N MET A 197 -9.84 -5.99 3.62
CA MET A 197 -8.90 -5.41 4.58
C MET A 197 -7.63 -6.25 4.66
N LEU A 198 -6.53 -5.67 4.23
CA LEU A 198 -5.17 -6.20 4.40
C LEU A 198 -4.35 -5.23 5.26
N ASN A 199 -3.03 -5.45 5.34
CA ASN A 199 -2.12 -4.56 6.05
C ASN A 199 -0.93 -4.17 5.18
N TRP A 200 -0.38 -2.99 5.43
CA TRP A 200 0.96 -2.60 5.03
C TRP A 200 1.97 -3.23 5.96
N TYR A 201 3.01 -3.80 5.39
CA TYR A 201 4.11 -4.41 6.11
C TYR A 201 5.43 -3.71 5.83
N ILE A 202 6.24 -3.60 6.88
CA ILE A 202 7.67 -3.34 6.79
C ILE A 202 8.35 -4.69 6.69
N VAL A 203 9.16 -4.86 5.67
CA VAL A 203 9.85 -6.13 5.37
C VAL A 203 11.34 -5.87 5.20
N HIS A 204 12.17 -6.66 5.86
CA HIS A 204 13.60 -6.69 5.61
C HIS A 204 14.15 -8.10 5.82
N ARG A 205 15.31 -8.39 5.25
CA ARG A 205 15.95 -9.70 5.42
C ARG A 205 16.32 -9.92 6.88
N ILE A 206 16.13 -11.13 7.38
CA ILE A 206 16.43 -11.50 8.77
C ILE A 206 17.94 -11.43 9.07
N ASP A 207 18.78 -11.71 8.07
CA ASP A 207 20.24 -11.67 8.17
C ASP A 207 20.83 -10.25 7.98
N LYS A 208 19.99 -9.27 7.64
CA LYS A 208 20.44 -7.89 7.45
C LYS A 208 20.48 -7.12 8.77
N ARG A 209 21.65 -6.65 9.16
CA ARG A 209 21.77 -5.62 10.20
C ARG A 209 21.33 -4.29 9.62
N LEU A 210 20.20 -3.77 10.08
CA LEU A 210 19.70 -2.48 9.63
C LEU A 210 20.65 -1.34 10.08
N PRO A 211 20.95 -0.37 9.20
CA PRO A 211 21.58 0.87 9.62
C PRO A 211 20.74 1.59 10.69
N PRO A 212 21.33 2.41 11.58
CA PRO A 212 20.60 3.14 12.62
C PRO A 212 19.43 3.95 12.06
N VAL A 213 19.61 4.61 10.92
CA VAL A 213 18.55 5.39 10.25
C VAL A 213 17.39 4.51 9.77
N ALA A 214 17.65 3.31 9.26
CA ALA A 214 16.61 2.38 8.83
C ALA A 214 15.86 1.80 10.03
N SER A 215 16.56 1.50 11.14
CA SER A 215 15.95 1.07 12.40
C SER A 215 15.02 2.15 12.97
N ALA A 216 15.44 3.41 12.95
CA ALA A 216 14.62 4.52 13.42
C ALA A 216 13.41 4.77 12.49
N PHE A 217 13.59 4.65 11.18
CA PHE A 217 12.47 4.79 10.26
C PHE A 217 11.45 3.64 10.40
N ARG A 218 11.93 2.41 10.61
CA ARG A 218 11.07 1.29 10.96
C ARG A 218 10.24 1.58 12.21
N GLN A 219 10.88 2.07 13.29
CA GLN A 219 10.19 2.43 14.52
C GLN A 219 9.17 3.54 14.32
N PHE A 220 9.54 4.59 13.58
CA PHE A 220 8.63 5.68 13.20
C PHE A 220 7.38 5.17 12.47
N LEU A 221 7.52 4.23 11.52
CA LEU A 221 6.38 3.64 10.82
C LEU A 221 5.47 2.84 11.76
N LEU A 222 6.04 2.07 12.69
CA LEU A 222 5.28 1.29 13.66
C LEU A 222 4.50 2.18 14.63
N GLU A 223 5.06 3.31 15.04
CA GLU A 223 4.44 4.24 16.00
C GLU A 223 3.43 5.19 15.35
N ASP A 224 3.79 5.77 14.21
CA ASP A 224 3.05 6.88 13.61
C ASP A 224 2.40 6.54 12.25
N GLY A 225 2.85 5.48 11.58
CA GLY A 225 2.48 5.19 10.19
C GLY A 225 0.98 5.11 9.95
N ALA A 226 0.27 4.32 10.75
CA ALA A 226 -1.18 4.16 10.61
C ALA A 226 -1.93 5.49 10.80
N ARG A 227 -1.55 6.28 11.80
CA ARG A 227 -2.15 7.59 12.09
C ARG A 227 -1.92 8.58 10.95
N LEU A 228 -0.70 8.65 10.43
CA LEU A 228 -0.34 9.57 9.35
C LEU A 228 -1.04 9.20 8.03
N ILE A 229 -1.10 7.91 7.69
CA ILE A 229 -1.83 7.44 6.49
C ILE A 229 -3.32 7.75 6.63
N GLY A 230 -3.94 7.47 7.79
CA GLY A 230 -5.34 7.75 8.04
C GLY A 230 -5.71 9.25 7.99
N ALA A 231 -4.77 10.13 8.34
CA ALA A 231 -4.96 11.58 8.22
C ALA A 231 -4.91 12.08 6.76
N LEU A 232 -4.11 11.42 5.90
CA LEU A 232 -3.98 11.77 4.48
C LEU A 232 -5.14 11.22 3.64
N ILE A 233 -5.56 10.02 3.97
CA ILE A 233 -6.53 9.26 3.18
C ILE A 233 -7.55 8.65 4.15
N PRO A 234 -8.66 9.34 4.40
CA PRO A 234 -9.71 8.81 5.26
C PRO A 234 -10.24 7.50 4.70
N PRO A 235 -10.66 6.57 5.58
CA PRO A 235 -11.20 5.28 5.14
C PRO A 235 -12.38 5.51 4.19
N PRO A 236 -12.51 4.70 3.13
CA PRO A 236 -13.61 4.82 2.20
C PRO A 236 -14.92 4.52 2.94
N THR A 237 -15.82 5.51 2.97
CA THR A 237 -17.16 5.33 3.52
C THR A 237 -18.04 4.78 2.40
N PRO A 238 -18.61 3.57 2.53
CA PRO A 238 -19.54 3.04 1.53
C PRO A 238 -20.75 3.99 1.42
N GLY A 239 -20.96 4.58 0.25
CA GLY A 239 -22.25 5.13 -0.13
C GLY A 239 -22.63 6.54 0.35
N ILE A 240 -21.70 7.43 0.65
CA ILE A 240 -22.04 8.87 0.82
C ILE A 240 -21.81 9.59 -0.51
N ARG A 241 -22.89 9.98 -1.18
CA ARG A 241 -22.87 11.01 -2.23
C ARG A 241 -22.35 12.29 -1.58
N GLY A 242 -21.38 12.92 -2.22
CA GLY A 242 -21.00 14.30 -1.87
C GLY A 242 -22.25 15.16 -1.85
N VAL A 243 -22.47 15.86 -0.73
CA VAL A 243 -23.52 16.86 -0.57
C VAL A 243 -23.16 18.03 -1.50
N GLY A 244 -23.93 18.18 -2.52
CA GLY A 244 -23.91 19.28 -3.46
C GLY A 244 -25.30 19.43 -4.04
N ASP A 245 -26.29 19.71 -3.17
CA ASP A 245 -27.56 20.29 -3.57
C ASP A 245 -27.49 21.82 -3.35
N SER A 246 -27.54 22.52 -4.43
CA SER A 246 -28.32 23.75 -4.65
C SER A 246 -28.04 24.31 -6.03
#